data_438ed89241cd1e6480a543603401caee
#
_entry.id   438ed89241cd1e6480a543603401caee
#
_cell.length_a   1.000
_cell.length_b   1.000
_cell.length_c   1.000
_cell.angle_alpha   90.00
_cell.angle_beta   90.00
_cell.angle_gamma   90.00
#
_symmetry.space_group_name_H-M   'P 1'
#
loop_
_entity.id
_entity.type
_entity.pdbx_description
1 polymer ?
#
loop_
_entity_poly.entity_id
_entity_poly.type
_entity_poly.pdbx_seq_one_letter_code
_entity_poly.pdbx_strand_id
1 'polypeptide(L)'
;MRVKDLKKKSNNRIDTSYLQSLGIQTYGQDNLYPQTLKNIIAASSTGSECSDRFADFIEGNGFREVALSEYVVNRKGDTVDDIHSLVCKDMADMNGIALHVNYNILGDIVE
;
A
#
# COMPACT_ATOMS: atom_id res chain seq x y z
N MET A 1 17.88 5.87 44.88
CA MET A 1 16.90 6.25 43.87
C MET A 1 16.58 4.98 43.07
N ARG A 2 15.41 4.35 43.30
CA ARG A 2 15.04 3.14 42.56
C ARG A 2 14.50 3.57 41.20
N VAL A 3 15.21 3.18 40.15
CA VAL A 3 14.69 3.24 38.79
C VAL A 3 13.52 2.25 38.71
N LYS A 4 12.32 2.75 38.88
CA LYS A 4 11.11 1.95 38.68
C LYS A 4 10.97 1.64 37.20
N ASP A 5 10.89 0.38 36.94
CA ASP A 5 10.57 -0.28 35.69
C ASP A 5 9.89 0.63 34.66
N LEU A 6 10.63 0.99 33.63
CA LEU A 6 10.06 1.41 32.36
C LEU A 6 9.23 0.21 31.89
N LYS A 7 7.94 0.23 32.25
CA LYS A 7 7.00 -0.76 31.80
C LYS A 7 7.14 -0.89 30.29
N LYS A 8 7.50 -2.09 29.92
CA LYS A 8 7.58 -2.60 28.58
C LYS A 8 6.50 -1.95 27.72
N LYS A 9 6.95 -1.14 26.78
CA LYS A 9 6.10 -0.52 25.77
C LYS A 9 5.22 -1.62 25.22
N SER A 10 3.90 -1.48 25.34
CA SER A 10 2.99 -2.43 24.72
C SER A 10 3.37 -2.52 23.24
N ASN A 11 3.66 -3.71 22.78
CA ASN A 11 3.76 -3.93 21.35
C ASN A 11 2.40 -3.50 20.79
N ASN A 12 2.37 -2.42 20.03
CA ASN A 12 1.24 -2.09 19.17
C ASN A 12 1.13 -3.21 18.11
N ARG A 13 0.61 -4.36 18.55
CA ARG A 13 0.19 -5.38 17.61
C ARG A 13 -1.09 -4.87 16.98
N ILE A 14 -1.11 -4.89 15.68
CA ILE A 14 -2.33 -4.70 14.92
C ILE A 14 -3.28 -5.81 15.38
N ASP A 15 -4.38 -5.44 16.01
CA ASP A 15 -5.40 -6.39 16.39
C ASP A 15 -6.04 -6.94 15.12
N THR A 16 -5.83 -8.21 14.88
CA THR A 16 -6.45 -8.90 13.75
C THR A 16 -7.66 -9.66 14.25
N SER A 17 -8.78 -9.53 13.59
CA SER A 17 -9.97 -10.33 13.82
C SER A 17 -10.23 -11.27 12.64
N TYR A 18 -10.70 -12.48 12.95
CA TYR A 18 -11.00 -13.48 11.93
C TYR A 18 -12.51 -13.55 11.68
N LEU A 19 -12.93 -13.22 10.47
CA LEU A 19 -14.31 -13.36 10.02
C LEU A 19 -14.54 -14.80 9.52
N GLN A 20 -15.04 -15.66 10.39
CA GLN A 20 -15.28 -17.08 10.08
C GLN A 20 -16.20 -17.29 8.88
N SER A 21 -17.17 -16.39 8.68
CA SER A 21 -18.13 -16.49 7.57
C SER A 21 -17.50 -16.32 6.19
N LEU A 22 -16.40 -15.59 6.10
CA LEU A 22 -15.72 -15.27 4.85
C LEU A 22 -14.33 -15.91 4.74
N GLY A 23 -13.83 -16.54 5.82
CA GLY A 23 -12.49 -17.10 5.86
C GLY A 23 -11.37 -16.04 5.74
N ILE A 24 -11.66 -14.79 6.12
CA ILE A 24 -10.75 -13.66 5.94
C ILE A 24 -10.30 -13.14 7.31
N GLN A 25 -9.02 -12.81 7.40
CA GLN A 25 -8.46 -12.09 8.53
C GLN A 25 -8.47 -10.58 8.25
N THR A 26 -9.07 -9.80 9.15
CA THR A 26 -9.18 -8.36 9.02
C THR A 26 -8.20 -7.62 9.93
N TYR A 27 -7.87 -6.38 9.57
CA TYR A 27 -7.12 -5.47 10.41
C TYR A 27 -8.06 -4.78 11.40
N GLY A 28 -8.16 -5.31 12.62
CA GLY A 28 -9.13 -4.83 13.62
C GLY A 28 -10.57 -5.22 13.27
N GLN A 29 -11.53 -4.58 13.93
CA GLN A 29 -12.96 -4.90 13.74
C GLN A 29 -13.56 -4.27 12.48
N ASP A 30 -13.01 -3.13 12.06
CA ASP A 30 -13.53 -2.30 10.96
C ASP A 30 -12.70 -2.37 9.67
N ASN A 31 -11.57 -3.05 9.70
CA ASN A 31 -10.62 -3.17 8.58
C ASN A 31 -10.10 -1.82 8.03
N LEU A 32 -10.17 -0.73 8.82
CA LEU A 32 -9.78 0.61 8.41
C LEU A 32 -8.31 0.96 8.69
N TYR A 33 -7.53 0.01 9.20
CA TYR A 33 -6.11 0.25 9.53
C TYR A 33 -5.30 0.85 8.36
N PRO A 34 -5.37 0.32 7.11
CA PRO A 34 -4.63 0.90 5.99
C PRO A 34 -5.03 2.35 5.70
N GLN A 35 -6.33 2.66 5.78
CA GLN A 35 -6.83 4.01 5.57
C GLN A 35 -6.37 4.97 6.67
N THR A 36 -6.41 4.52 7.91
CA THR A 36 -5.94 5.30 9.06
C THR A 36 -4.45 5.60 8.93
N LEU A 37 -3.65 4.62 8.52
CA LEU A 37 -2.22 4.80 8.31
C LEU A 37 -1.92 5.82 7.22
N LYS A 38 -2.60 5.75 6.07
CA LYS A 38 -2.48 6.75 5.00
C LYS A 38 -2.85 8.15 5.48
N ASN A 39 -3.92 8.28 6.26
CA ASN A 39 -4.34 9.56 6.82
C ASN A 39 -3.30 10.15 7.80
N ILE A 40 -2.67 9.31 8.62
CA ILE A 40 -1.60 9.74 9.55
C ILE A 40 -0.38 10.22 8.77
N ILE A 41 0.05 9.49 7.75
CA ILE A 41 1.18 9.87 6.89
C ILE A 41 0.87 11.21 6.20
N ALA A 42 -0.32 11.35 5.62
CA ALA A 42 -0.75 12.57 4.93
C ALA A 42 -0.89 13.79 5.87
N ALA A 43 -1.23 13.56 7.14
CA ALA A 43 -1.34 14.64 8.13
C ALA A 43 0.02 15.21 8.58
N SER A 44 1.11 14.51 8.31
CA SER A 44 2.48 14.95 8.64
C SER A 44 3.24 15.29 7.37
N SER A 45 3.63 16.56 7.20
CA SER A 45 4.43 16.98 6.05
C SER A 45 5.77 16.24 5.96
N THR A 46 6.44 16.04 7.09
CA THR A 46 7.68 15.26 7.14
C THR A 46 7.44 13.79 6.84
N GLY A 47 6.35 13.23 7.37
CA GLY A 47 5.97 11.83 7.11
C GLY A 47 5.66 11.59 5.64
N SER A 48 4.90 12.48 5.02
CA SER A 48 4.57 12.40 3.59
C SER A 48 5.83 12.48 2.73
N GLU A 49 6.69 13.46 2.98
CA GLU A 49 7.95 13.63 2.23
C GLU A 49 8.88 12.42 2.37
N CYS A 50 9.01 11.86 3.58
CA CYS A 50 9.81 10.65 3.79
C CYS A 50 9.23 9.44 3.05
N SER A 51 7.90 9.29 3.05
CA SER A 51 7.24 8.21 2.32
C SER A 51 7.41 8.36 0.81
N ASP A 52 7.28 9.58 0.28
CA ASP A 52 7.48 9.86 -1.14
C ASP A 52 8.92 9.56 -1.57
N ARG A 53 9.91 9.99 -0.79
CA ARG A 53 11.32 9.66 -1.05
C ARG A 53 11.62 8.17 -0.99
N PHE A 54 10.96 7.47 -0.09
CA PHE A 54 11.11 6.03 0.00
C PHE A 54 10.46 5.31 -1.18
N ALA A 55 9.30 5.78 -1.64
CA ALA A 55 8.66 5.30 -2.85
C ALA A 55 9.54 5.51 -4.09
N ASP A 56 10.10 6.71 -4.27
CA ASP A 56 11.06 7.02 -5.35
C ASP A 56 12.27 6.09 -5.32
N PHE A 57 12.76 5.77 -4.12
CA PHE A 57 13.89 4.85 -3.96
C PHE A 57 13.54 3.42 -4.37
N ILE A 58 12.34 2.95 -4.04
CA ILE A 58 11.86 1.61 -4.44
C ILE A 58 11.63 1.55 -5.95
N GLU A 59 11.01 2.58 -6.52
CA GLU A 59 10.72 2.69 -7.94
C GLU A 59 12.00 2.73 -8.79
N GLY A 60 13.02 3.43 -8.28
CA GLY A 60 14.31 3.57 -8.95
C GLY A 60 14.20 4.27 -10.29
N ASN A 61 14.77 3.68 -11.34
CA ASN A 61 14.76 4.24 -12.69
C ASN A 61 13.65 3.65 -13.59
N GLY A 62 12.66 2.95 -12.99
CA GLY A 62 11.61 2.28 -13.74
C GLY A 62 12.09 1.06 -14.54
N PHE A 63 11.38 0.74 -15.61
CA PHE A 63 11.70 -0.41 -16.43
C PHE A 63 12.80 -0.10 -17.43
N ARG A 64 13.72 -1.05 -17.63
CA ARG A 64 14.81 -0.91 -18.61
C ARG A 64 14.29 -0.89 -20.07
N GLU A 65 13.18 -1.54 -20.32
CA GLU A 65 12.58 -1.68 -21.64
C GLU A 65 11.45 -0.67 -21.81
N VAL A 66 11.65 0.30 -22.71
CA VAL A 66 10.69 1.39 -22.97
C VAL A 66 9.33 0.85 -23.44
N ALA A 67 9.35 -0.19 -24.29
CA ALA A 67 8.12 -0.80 -24.79
C ALA A 67 7.23 -1.40 -23.68
N LEU A 68 7.85 -1.89 -22.60
CA LEU A 68 7.12 -2.37 -21.42
C LEU A 68 6.60 -1.20 -20.57
N SER A 69 7.40 -0.18 -20.40
CA SER A 69 7.04 1.02 -19.62
C SER A 69 5.80 1.72 -20.19
N GLU A 70 5.75 1.87 -21.51
CA GLU A 70 4.68 2.56 -22.23
C GLU A 70 3.47 1.67 -22.57
N TYR A 71 3.52 0.38 -22.20
CA TYR A 71 2.41 -0.54 -22.46
C TYR A 71 1.17 -0.15 -21.69
N VAL A 72 0.08 0.13 -22.42
CA VAL A 72 -1.23 0.48 -21.82
C VAL A 72 -1.94 -0.77 -21.35
N VAL A 73 -2.27 -0.81 -20.07
CA VAL A 73 -2.82 -2.00 -19.39
C VAL A 73 -4.35 -2.03 -19.43
N ASN A 74 -4.98 -0.86 -19.38
CA ASN A 74 -6.43 -0.75 -19.26
C ASN A 74 -7.03 0.27 -20.22
N ARG A 75 -8.37 0.36 -20.25
CA ARG A 75 -9.08 1.31 -21.11
C ARG A 75 -8.98 2.77 -20.67
N LYS A 76 -8.55 3.03 -19.44
CA LYS A 76 -8.30 4.39 -18.94
C LYS A 76 -7.03 4.99 -19.54
N GLY A 77 -6.16 4.15 -20.04
CA GLY A 77 -4.87 4.56 -20.62
C GLY A 77 -3.73 4.51 -19.63
N ASP A 78 -3.90 3.86 -18.48
CA ASP A 78 -2.82 3.68 -17.51
C ASP A 78 -1.75 2.76 -18.08
N THR A 79 -0.50 3.17 -17.95
CA THR A 79 0.66 2.40 -18.40
C THR A 79 1.16 1.47 -17.30
N VAL A 80 2.02 0.52 -17.67
CA VAL A 80 2.71 -0.34 -16.69
C VAL A 80 3.55 0.50 -15.72
N ASP A 81 4.13 1.59 -16.20
CA ASP A 81 4.94 2.50 -15.38
C ASP A 81 4.07 3.23 -14.34
N ASP A 82 2.88 3.70 -14.71
CA ASP A 82 1.93 4.31 -13.79
C ASP A 82 1.53 3.35 -12.67
N ILE A 83 1.22 2.10 -13.02
CA ILE A 83 0.87 1.07 -12.05
C ILE A 83 2.04 0.74 -11.14
N HIS A 84 3.26 0.66 -11.69
CA HIS A 84 4.47 0.42 -10.91
C HIS A 84 4.71 1.52 -9.88
N SER A 85 4.56 2.78 -10.27
CA SER A 85 4.66 3.93 -9.38
C SER A 85 3.67 3.85 -8.21
N LEU A 86 2.40 3.53 -8.49
CA LEU A 86 1.36 3.34 -7.47
C LEU A 86 1.69 2.17 -6.52
N VAL A 87 2.19 1.06 -7.05
CA VAL A 87 2.63 -0.09 -6.25
C VAL A 87 3.78 0.30 -5.33
N CYS A 88 4.77 1.03 -5.82
CA CYS A 88 5.90 1.51 -5.02
C CYS A 88 5.44 2.42 -3.89
N LYS A 89 4.46 3.30 -4.17
CA LYS A 89 3.86 4.18 -3.16
C LYS A 89 3.12 3.41 -2.08
N ASP A 90 2.29 2.43 -2.44
CA ASP A 90 1.59 1.60 -1.47
C ASP A 90 2.55 0.73 -0.64
N MET A 91 3.62 0.24 -1.25
CA MET A 91 4.69 -0.47 -0.52
C MET A 91 5.41 0.42 0.48
N ALA A 92 5.67 1.69 0.13
CA ALA A 92 6.28 2.66 1.02
C ALA A 92 5.37 3.02 2.20
N ASP A 93 4.08 3.21 1.94
CA ASP A 93 3.10 3.63 2.94
C ASP A 93 2.67 2.49 3.89
N MET A 94 2.45 1.29 3.35
CA MET A 94 1.78 0.21 4.08
C MET A 94 2.58 -1.10 4.12
N ASN A 95 3.70 -1.16 3.41
CA ASN A 95 4.48 -2.39 3.23
C ASN A 95 3.65 -3.55 2.65
N GLY A 96 2.70 -3.24 1.79
CA GLY A 96 1.82 -4.21 1.14
C GLY A 96 1.02 -3.59 0.02
N ILE A 97 0.58 -4.42 -0.91
CA ILE A 97 -0.22 -4.01 -2.06
C ILE A 97 -1.45 -4.91 -2.22
N ALA A 98 -2.50 -4.37 -2.82
CA ALA A 98 -3.64 -5.11 -3.30
C ALA A 98 -4.01 -4.61 -4.69
N LEU A 99 -4.01 -5.50 -5.68
CA LEU A 99 -4.42 -5.18 -7.03
C LEU A 99 -5.82 -5.74 -7.27
N HIS A 100 -6.72 -4.89 -7.71
CA HIS A 100 -8.05 -5.27 -8.15
C HIS A 100 -8.13 -5.13 -9.66
N VAL A 101 -8.46 -6.21 -10.36
CA VAL A 101 -8.51 -6.24 -11.81
C VAL A 101 -9.94 -6.55 -12.26
N ASN A 102 -10.53 -5.61 -12.98
CA ASN A 102 -11.86 -5.76 -13.56
C ASN A 102 -11.75 -6.16 -15.05
N TYR A 103 -12.47 -7.22 -15.40
CA TYR A 103 -12.54 -7.70 -16.79
C TYR A 103 -13.89 -7.41 -17.39
N ASN A 104 -13.92 -7.14 -18.71
CA ASN A 104 -15.15 -7.13 -19.46
C ASN A 104 -15.59 -8.56 -19.85
N ILE A 105 -16.77 -8.68 -20.50
CA ILE A 105 -17.31 -9.97 -20.97
C ILE A 105 -16.38 -10.65 -22.00
N LEU A 106 -15.56 -9.87 -22.69
CA LEU A 106 -14.59 -10.36 -23.69
C LEU A 106 -13.26 -10.80 -23.09
N GLY A 107 -13.06 -10.56 -21.79
CA GLY A 107 -11.83 -10.91 -21.08
C GLY A 107 -10.74 -9.84 -21.11
N ASP A 108 -11.04 -8.63 -21.64
CA ASP A 108 -10.08 -7.53 -21.59
C ASP A 108 -10.12 -6.82 -20.24
N ILE A 109 -8.97 -6.34 -19.79
CA ILE A 109 -8.84 -5.53 -18.58
C ILE A 109 -9.45 -4.15 -18.83
N VAL A 110 -10.41 -3.77 -18.00
CA VAL A 110 -11.10 -2.47 -18.09
C VAL A 110 -10.53 -1.47 -17.10
N GLU A 111 -10.19 -1.96 -15.89
CA GLU A 111 -9.66 -1.15 -14.79
C GLU A 111 -8.70 -1.96 -13.93
#